data_9bb5d718b9f273eeca508b465110c0a6
#
_entry.id   9bb5d718b9f273eeca508b465110c0a6
#
_cell.length_a   1.000
_cell.length_b   1.000
_cell.length_c   1.000
_cell.angle_alpha   90.00
_cell.angle_beta   90.00
_cell.angle_gamma   90.00
#
_symmetry.space_group_name_H-M   'P 1'
#
loop_
_entity.id
_entity.type
_entity.pdbx_description
1 polymer ?
#
loop_
_entity_poly.entity_id
_entity_poly.type
_entity_poly.pdbx_seq_one_letter_code
_entity_poly.pdbx_strand_id
1 'polypeptide(L)'
;IKLSHRMLDTMLNGGIALCDAGTGIGKTYAYLAAAAAANRSDTEALHKPIIISTSSIALQNAVQTEYLPLLSCILLADGQIDRPLLSVIRKGKGHYVCDERLQRRLRQVNFQKKDPAAADALRALKGTLDMDNVPHLSGYDRERVCVPQFCDCDHQDCRYKHFLKRCDANRYVFQICNHNLLLADAIHRSQGKRPIFPEHSVIIVDEAHKLPEAAREMFGMTLTASDIQSMIHQLRAERYLLAADVLAGTMGPLLRKFTQPREETEPLDAYLHLLTIPSRSLLVIEKQVGRLLSAQGRRQLEKLRGTVSLFSSPRTNMILYTADDGDGGTMLCATVSDLTEQMRQVLWRPEHAFVLASGTLAVGDDFHRFRSQAGLMDGQRVTESVSLSPFDYKRNCLLYLPQLPPSQSSETYYDELADEIAELIRAAWGHALVLFTSYAAMSAVKDRLRERELSFPLFTLGRNAMHMTERFRQTPGAVLLATGAAWEGFDFPGDCVSLLVIPRLPFAYPDALKEKEREEYASLRQFIQNVAVPEMQI
;
A
#
# COMPACT_ATOMS: atom_id res chain seq x y z
N ILE A 1 5.25 -24.24 15.17
CA ILE A 1 6.62 -24.77 15.36
C ILE A 1 7.26 -25.11 14.01
N LYS A 2 6.72 -26.03 13.19
CA LYS A 2 7.32 -26.42 11.89
C LYS A 2 7.55 -25.21 10.97
N LEU A 3 6.58 -24.31 10.86
CA LEU A 3 6.69 -23.07 10.07
C LEU A 3 7.85 -22.19 10.58
N SER A 4 7.93 -21.97 11.90
CA SER A 4 8.99 -21.16 12.51
C SER A 4 10.40 -21.75 12.27
N HIS A 5 10.54 -23.07 12.32
CA HIS A 5 11.84 -23.75 12.02
C HIS A 5 12.26 -23.56 10.56
N ARG A 6 11.34 -23.67 9.59
CA ARG A 6 11.64 -23.41 8.17
C ARG A 6 12.06 -21.96 7.92
N MET A 7 11.36 -21.02 8.56
CA MET A 7 11.73 -19.60 8.49
C MET A 7 13.12 -19.36 9.10
N LEU A 8 13.40 -19.96 10.26
CA LEU A 8 14.72 -19.89 10.91
C LEU A 8 15.82 -20.47 10.04
N ASP A 9 15.59 -21.64 9.45
CA ASP A 9 16.57 -22.28 8.56
C ASP A 9 16.94 -21.36 7.37
N THR A 10 15.95 -20.71 6.77
CA THR A 10 16.19 -19.73 5.70
C THR A 10 16.95 -18.49 6.21
N MET A 11 16.61 -17.97 7.39
CA MET A 11 17.34 -16.83 7.99
C MET A 11 18.80 -17.15 8.26
N LEU A 12 19.12 -18.38 8.66
CA LEU A 12 20.48 -18.83 8.97
C LEU A 12 21.30 -19.16 7.70
N ASN A 13 20.68 -19.78 6.72
CA ASN A 13 21.36 -20.35 5.55
C ASN A 13 21.23 -19.50 4.29
N GLY A 14 20.47 -18.40 4.33
CA GLY A 14 20.18 -17.55 3.18
C GLY A 14 19.14 -18.16 2.23
N GLY A 15 18.77 -17.40 1.22
CA GLY A 15 17.75 -17.76 0.23
C GLY A 15 16.39 -17.10 0.51
N ILE A 16 15.35 -17.63 -0.12
CA ILE A 16 13.98 -17.08 -0.08
C ILE A 16 13.01 -18.18 0.34
N ALA A 17 12.33 -17.99 1.47
CA ALA A 17 11.24 -18.86 1.89
C ALA A 17 9.88 -18.26 1.51
N LEU A 18 9.09 -18.99 0.74
CA LEU A 18 7.69 -18.70 0.48
C LEU A 18 6.83 -19.54 1.44
N CYS A 19 6.15 -18.86 2.34
CA CYS A 19 5.38 -19.48 3.40
C CYS A 19 3.89 -19.10 3.23
N ASP A 20 3.13 -19.97 2.59
CA ASP A 20 1.68 -19.89 2.62
C ASP A 20 1.21 -20.45 3.96
N ALA A 21 0.62 -19.59 4.78
CA ALA A 21 0.26 -19.89 6.15
C ALA A 21 -1.20 -19.48 6.40
N GLY A 22 -2.08 -20.47 6.36
CA GLY A 22 -3.51 -20.27 6.54
C GLY A 22 -3.87 -19.52 7.82
N THR A 23 -5.07 -18.97 7.85
CA THR A 23 -5.56 -18.20 9.01
C THR A 23 -5.53 -19.03 10.31
N GLY A 24 -5.20 -18.38 11.43
CA GLY A 24 -5.17 -19.00 12.75
C GLY A 24 -3.90 -19.80 13.09
N ILE A 25 -2.95 -19.94 12.15
CA ILE A 25 -1.71 -20.72 12.39
C ILE A 25 -0.68 -19.97 13.24
N GLY A 26 -0.89 -18.69 13.49
CA GLY A 26 0.07 -17.86 14.24
C GLY A 26 1.27 -17.42 13.40
N LYS A 27 1.06 -17.08 12.12
CA LYS A 27 2.06 -16.62 11.16
C LYS A 27 3.03 -15.57 11.75
N THR A 28 2.46 -14.52 12.36
CA THR A 28 3.22 -13.40 12.93
C THR A 28 4.18 -13.88 14.03
N TYR A 29 3.70 -14.67 14.98
CA TYR A 29 4.57 -15.24 16.02
C TYR A 29 5.59 -16.22 15.45
N ALA A 30 5.26 -16.94 14.38
CA ALA A 30 6.20 -17.89 13.77
C ALA A 30 7.44 -17.18 13.22
N TYR A 31 7.26 -16.09 12.46
CA TYR A 31 8.40 -15.34 11.94
C TYR A 31 9.11 -14.51 13.00
N LEU A 32 8.40 -13.95 13.99
CA LEU A 32 9.02 -13.19 15.08
C LEU A 32 9.88 -14.08 15.97
N ALA A 33 9.41 -15.28 16.33
CA ALA A 33 10.18 -16.25 17.11
C ALA A 33 11.40 -16.75 16.33
N ALA A 34 11.25 -17.04 15.03
CA ALA A 34 12.37 -17.41 14.17
C ALA A 34 13.43 -16.29 14.09
N ALA A 35 12.97 -15.04 13.92
CA ALA A 35 13.85 -13.87 13.87
C ALA A 35 14.58 -13.60 15.20
N ALA A 36 13.89 -13.74 16.32
CA ALA A 36 14.51 -13.63 17.64
C ALA A 36 15.58 -14.71 17.87
N ALA A 37 15.31 -15.95 17.44
CA ALA A 37 16.28 -17.05 17.50
C ALA A 37 17.47 -16.80 16.56
N ALA A 38 17.22 -16.34 15.32
CA ALA A 38 18.28 -16.00 14.36
C ALA A 38 19.21 -14.90 14.89
N ASN A 39 18.65 -13.84 15.49
CA ASN A 39 19.43 -12.73 16.06
C ASN A 39 20.33 -13.14 17.24
N ARG A 40 20.08 -14.30 17.84
CA ARG A 40 20.87 -14.89 18.93
C ARG A 40 21.90 -15.92 18.47
N SER A 41 21.91 -16.25 17.19
CA SER A 41 22.90 -17.18 16.65
C SER A 41 24.32 -16.60 16.73
N ASP A 42 25.33 -17.48 16.70
CA ASP A 42 26.75 -17.07 16.72
C ASP A 42 27.19 -16.37 15.41
N THR A 43 26.30 -16.22 14.44
CA THR A 43 26.59 -15.60 13.15
C THR A 43 26.54 -14.08 13.28
N GLU A 44 27.68 -13.41 13.26
CA GLU A 44 27.82 -11.95 13.39
C GLU A 44 26.93 -11.17 12.40
N ALA A 45 26.75 -11.69 11.17
CA ALA A 45 25.87 -11.07 10.17
C ALA A 45 24.41 -10.98 10.62
N LEU A 46 23.95 -11.83 11.53
CA LEU A 46 22.58 -11.87 12.04
C LEU A 46 22.36 -10.99 13.27
N HIS A 47 23.41 -10.41 13.84
CA HIS A 47 23.30 -9.39 14.90
C HIS A 47 22.89 -8.01 14.36
N LYS A 48 22.75 -7.87 13.03
CA LYS A 48 22.23 -6.67 12.37
C LYS A 48 20.71 -6.58 12.55
N PRO A 49 20.13 -5.37 12.43
CA PRO A 49 18.68 -5.22 12.45
C PRO A 49 17.98 -6.09 11.41
N ILE A 50 16.85 -6.66 11.80
CA ILE A 50 15.96 -7.42 10.91
C ILE A 50 14.88 -6.47 10.40
N ILE A 51 14.66 -6.44 9.09
CA ILE A 51 13.62 -5.63 8.48
C ILE A 51 12.32 -6.43 8.42
N ILE A 52 11.22 -5.86 8.93
CA ILE A 52 9.87 -6.41 8.78
C ILE A 52 9.07 -5.46 7.92
N SER A 53 8.64 -5.93 6.77
CA SER A 53 7.79 -5.19 5.84
C SER A 53 6.38 -5.75 5.86
N THR A 54 5.37 -4.89 6.04
CA THR A 54 3.94 -5.26 6.08
C THR A 54 3.14 -4.44 5.09
N SER A 55 1.92 -4.86 4.77
CA SER A 55 1.07 -4.16 3.78
C SER A 55 0.43 -2.89 4.33
N SER A 56 0.23 -2.75 5.64
CA SER A 56 -0.53 -1.64 6.23
C SER A 56 0.08 -1.04 7.50
N ILE A 57 -0.28 0.21 7.80
CA ILE A 57 0.11 0.90 9.05
C ILE A 57 -0.48 0.20 10.27
N ALA A 58 -1.69 -0.34 10.15
CA ALA A 58 -2.34 -1.07 11.24
C ALA A 58 -1.53 -2.31 11.66
N LEU A 59 -1.05 -3.10 10.69
CA LEU A 59 -0.18 -4.24 10.94
C LEU A 59 1.18 -3.83 11.52
N GLN A 60 1.78 -2.72 11.03
CA GLN A 60 3.01 -2.19 11.62
C GLN A 60 2.83 -1.88 13.11
N ASN A 61 1.74 -1.21 13.46
CA ASN A 61 1.42 -0.89 14.85
C ASN A 61 1.19 -2.15 15.68
N ALA A 62 0.41 -3.11 15.20
CA ALA A 62 0.15 -4.37 15.90
C ALA A 62 1.45 -5.15 16.19
N VAL A 63 2.35 -5.23 15.21
CA VAL A 63 3.67 -5.86 15.41
C VAL A 63 4.45 -5.17 16.52
N GLN A 64 4.47 -3.83 16.55
CA GLN A 64 5.22 -3.06 17.53
C GLN A 64 4.59 -3.04 18.93
N THR A 65 3.25 -2.90 19.01
CA THR A 65 2.57 -2.63 20.29
C THR A 65 1.97 -3.87 20.94
N GLU A 66 1.75 -4.93 20.19
CA GLU A 66 1.09 -6.15 20.68
C GLU A 66 2.01 -7.37 20.60
N TYR A 67 2.46 -7.75 19.40
CA TYR A 67 3.15 -9.03 19.20
C TYR A 67 4.57 -9.04 19.75
N LEU A 68 5.39 -8.02 19.47
CA LEU A 68 6.76 -7.94 19.96
C LEU A 68 6.86 -7.78 21.47
N PRO A 69 6.05 -6.94 22.15
CA PRO A 69 6.05 -6.87 23.60
C PRO A 69 5.70 -8.19 24.25
N LEU A 70 4.67 -8.89 23.77
CA LEU A 70 4.28 -10.19 24.33
C LEU A 70 5.38 -11.24 24.14
N LEU A 71 5.95 -11.36 22.94
CA LEU A 71 7.07 -12.25 22.67
C LEU A 71 8.27 -11.91 23.57
N SER A 72 8.58 -10.63 23.69
CA SER A 72 9.68 -10.13 24.54
C SER A 72 9.49 -10.51 26.01
N CYS A 73 8.27 -10.36 26.54
CA CYS A 73 7.94 -10.79 27.90
C CYS A 73 8.13 -12.30 28.10
N ILE A 74 7.68 -13.12 27.16
CA ILE A 74 7.83 -14.58 27.21
C ILE A 74 9.31 -14.98 27.20
N LEU A 75 10.11 -14.42 26.29
CA LEU A 75 11.53 -14.73 26.16
C LEU A 75 12.35 -14.26 27.38
N LEU A 76 11.99 -13.11 27.99
CA LEU A 76 12.58 -12.63 29.23
C LEU A 76 12.26 -13.57 30.42
N ALA A 77 10.97 -13.96 30.53
CA ALA A 77 10.53 -14.86 31.60
C ALA A 77 11.19 -16.26 31.51
N ASP A 78 11.47 -16.73 30.31
CA ASP A 78 12.15 -18.00 30.04
C ASP A 78 13.71 -17.89 30.08
N GLY A 79 14.24 -16.71 30.39
CA GLY A 79 15.68 -16.47 30.45
C GLY A 79 16.39 -16.56 29.08
N GLN A 80 15.62 -16.46 27.99
CA GLN A 80 16.17 -16.57 26.65
C GLN A 80 16.82 -15.26 26.16
N ILE A 81 16.44 -14.12 26.72
CA ILE A 81 17.02 -12.80 26.46
C ILE A 81 17.19 -12.03 27.75
N ASP A 82 18.19 -11.12 27.81
CA ASP A 82 18.52 -10.34 29.03
C ASP A 82 17.83 -8.96 29.00
N ARG A 83 17.32 -8.53 27.86
CA ARG A 83 16.67 -7.23 27.66
C ARG A 83 15.58 -7.32 26.60
N PRO A 84 14.58 -6.42 26.65
CA PRO A 84 13.48 -6.41 25.69
C PRO A 84 13.95 -6.26 24.24
N LEU A 85 13.23 -6.90 23.33
CA LEU A 85 13.40 -6.77 21.88
C LEU A 85 12.91 -5.39 21.43
N LEU A 86 13.81 -4.48 21.17
CA LEU A 86 13.45 -3.12 20.74
C LEU A 86 13.13 -3.09 19.25
N SER A 87 12.07 -2.36 18.92
CA SER A 87 11.63 -2.12 17.53
C SER A 87 11.37 -0.66 17.24
N VAL A 88 11.41 -0.29 15.97
CA VAL A 88 11.04 1.04 15.49
C VAL A 88 10.26 0.94 14.18
N ILE A 89 9.16 1.70 14.08
CA ILE A 89 8.43 1.86 12.82
C ILE A 89 9.07 2.97 12.02
N ARG A 90 9.33 2.68 10.75
CA ARG A 90 9.82 3.64 9.76
C ARG A 90 8.80 3.82 8.66
N LYS A 91 8.43 5.07 8.40
CA LYS A 91 7.46 5.46 7.39
C LYS A 91 8.09 6.40 6.37
N GLY A 92 7.42 6.64 5.26
CA GLY A 92 7.82 7.66 4.29
C GLY A 92 7.84 9.07 4.90
N LYS A 93 8.64 9.96 4.34
CA LYS A 93 8.81 11.35 4.83
C LYS A 93 7.48 12.09 5.00
N GLY A 94 6.49 11.81 4.14
CA GLY A 94 5.16 12.41 4.19
C GLY A 94 4.35 12.10 5.46
N HIS A 95 4.78 11.13 6.28
CA HIS A 95 4.15 10.81 7.57
C HIS A 95 4.77 11.58 8.75
N TYR A 96 5.87 12.28 8.55
CA TYR A 96 6.56 12.99 9.62
C TYR A 96 6.43 14.49 9.48
N VAL A 97 6.26 15.18 10.63
CA VAL A 97 6.14 16.63 10.64
C VAL A 97 7.50 17.31 10.49
N CYS A 98 7.54 18.36 9.69
CA CYS A 98 8.64 19.30 9.61
C CYS A 98 8.35 20.50 10.52
N ASP A 99 9.18 20.73 11.52
CA ASP A 99 8.98 21.78 12.53
C ASP A 99 8.89 23.19 11.92
N GLU A 100 9.71 23.49 10.94
CA GLU A 100 9.70 24.78 10.25
C GLU A 100 8.39 25.00 9.49
N ARG A 101 7.96 23.99 8.73
CA ARG A 101 6.70 24.05 7.98
C ARG A 101 5.48 24.14 8.93
N LEU A 102 5.52 23.41 10.05
CA LEU A 102 4.50 23.46 11.07
C LEU A 102 4.41 24.88 11.68
N GLN A 103 5.53 25.48 12.05
CA GLN A 103 5.55 26.84 12.57
C GLN A 103 4.98 27.86 11.57
N ARG A 104 5.36 27.75 10.30
CA ARG A 104 4.83 28.60 9.22
C ARG A 104 3.31 28.44 9.09
N ARG A 105 2.83 27.20 9.09
CA ARG A 105 1.39 26.91 8.96
C ARG A 105 0.59 27.40 10.18
N LEU A 106 1.09 27.20 11.39
CA LEU A 106 0.47 27.69 12.62
C LEU A 106 0.32 29.22 12.63
N ARG A 107 1.34 29.98 12.13
CA ARG A 107 1.23 31.45 12.00
C ARG A 107 0.09 31.83 11.07
N GLN A 108 -0.06 31.14 9.92
CA GLN A 108 -1.14 31.40 8.96
C GLN A 108 -2.53 31.12 9.56
N VAL A 109 -2.71 29.98 10.21
CA VAL A 109 -4.00 29.58 10.82
C VAL A 109 -4.38 30.51 11.96
N ASN A 110 -3.46 30.86 12.83
CA ASN A 110 -3.70 31.79 13.92
C ASN A 110 -4.08 33.20 13.41
N PHE A 111 -3.51 33.64 12.28
CA PHE A 111 -3.86 34.92 11.66
C PHE A 111 -5.27 34.89 11.06
N GLN A 112 -5.69 33.78 10.45
CA GLN A 112 -6.97 33.68 9.77
C GLN A 112 -8.18 33.44 10.68
N LYS A 113 -7.96 32.92 11.90
CA LYS A 113 -9.00 32.60 12.94
C LYS A 113 -10.21 31.80 12.43
N LYS A 114 -10.07 31.05 11.33
CA LYS A 114 -11.21 30.46 10.59
C LYS A 114 -11.62 29.06 11.04
N ASP A 115 -10.73 28.28 11.66
CA ASP A 115 -10.99 26.87 12.02
C ASP A 115 -10.24 26.48 13.30
N PRO A 116 -10.91 26.49 14.47
CA PRO A 116 -10.31 26.10 15.75
C PRO A 116 -9.84 24.63 15.79
N ALA A 117 -10.61 23.70 15.18
CA ALA A 117 -10.29 22.27 15.20
C ALA A 117 -9.01 21.96 14.40
N ALA A 118 -8.84 22.58 13.23
CA ALA A 118 -7.61 22.49 12.46
C ALA A 118 -6.41 23.06 13.22
N ALA A 119 -6.61 24.18 13.96
CA ALA A 119 -5.56 24.76 14.79
C ALA A 119 -5.14 23.83 15.93
N ASP A 120 -6.07 23.12 16.55
CA ASP A 120 -5.79 22.18 17.63
C ASP A 120 -5.05 20.93 17.12
N ALA A 121 -5.46 20.36 15.98
CA ALA A 121 -4.75 19.27 15.34
C ALA A 121 -3.29 19.65 14.99
N LEU A 122 -3.09 20.87 14.44
CA LEU A 122 -1.75 21.37 14.15
C LEU A 122 -0.92 21.61 15.42
N ARG A 123 -1.53 22.07 16.53
CA ARG A 123 -0.84 22.25 17.82
C ARG A 123 -0.41 20.91 18.41
N ALA A 124 -1.26 19.86 18.28
CA ALA A 124 -0.92 18.51 18.75
C ALA A 124 0.37 17.96 18.11
N LEU A 125 0.68 18.35 16.85
CA LEU A 125 1.92 17.98 16.18
C LEU A 125 3.20 18.49 16.84
N LYS A 126 3.12 19.44 17.78
CA LYS A 126 4.28 19.84 18.59
C LYS A 126 4.76 18.73 19.52
N GLY A 127 3.84 17.86 19.97
CA GLY A 127 4.12 16.75 20.89
C GLY A 127 4.50 15.44 20.21
N THR A 128 4.23 15.29 18.90
CA THR A 128 4.54 14.08 18.14
C THR A 128 5.26 14.37 16.83
N LEU A 129 6.13 13.45 16.43
CA LEU A 129 6.79 13.52 15.13
C LEU A 129 5.95 12.84 14.04
N ASP A 130 5.28 11.73 14.39
CA ASP A 130 4.43 10.97 13.49
C ASP A 130 3.03 11.59 13.40
N MET A 131 2.66 12.04 12.22
CA MET A 131 1.38 12.70 11.97
C MET A 131 0.18 11.75 12.03
N ASP A 132 0.42 10.43 11.89
CA ASP A 132 -0.66 9.44 11.99
C ASP A 132 -1.18 9.31 13.43
N ASN A 133 -0.43 9.77 14.42
CA ASN A 133 -0.85 9.83 15.82
C ASN A 133 -1.77 11.01 16.14
N VAL A 134 -2.03 11.90 15.18
CA VAL A 134 -2.94 13.05 15.37
C VAL A 134 -4.24 12.82 14.61
N PRO A 135 -5.33 12.48 15.31
CA PRO A 135 -6.64 12.33 14.69
C PRO A 135 -7.12 13.66 14.10
N HIS A 136 -7.92 13.57 13.05
CA HIS A 136 -8.55 14.72 12.38
C HIS A 136 -7.61 15.72 11.70
N LEU A 137 -6.32 15.40 11.52
CA LEU A 137 -5.43 16.22 10.72
C LEU A 137 -5.84 16.12 9.24
N SER A 138 -6.24 17.25 8.65
CA SER A 138 -6.70 17.31 7.26
C SER A 138 -5.58 16.94 6.28
N GLY A 139 -5.93 16.33 5.14
CA GLY A 139 -4.96 16.04 4.07
C GLY A 139 -4.24 17.30 3.58
N TYR A 140 -4.99 18.41 3.49
CA TYR A 140 -4.45 19.73 3.14
C TYR A 140 -3.36 20.22 4.11
N ASP A 141 -3.56 20.07 5.41
CA ASP A 141 -2.56 20.48 6.41
C ASP A 141 -1.40 19.50 6.46
N ARG A 142 -1.68 18.19 6.34
CA ARG A 142 -0.65 17.13 6.29
C ARG A 142 0.38 17.40 5.19
N GLU A 143 -0.02 17.68 3.98
CA GLU A 143 0.88 18.00 2.87
C GLU A 143 1.75 19.25 3.11
N ARG A 144 1.18 20.24 3.81
CA ARG A 144 1.87 21.50 4.08
C ARG A 144 2.85 21.45 5.24
N VAL A 145 2.66 20.53 6.18
CA VAL A 145 3.52 20.41 7.37
C VAL A 145 4.46 19.21 7.34
N CYS A 146 4.29 18.28 6.39
CA CYS A 146 5.13 17.09 6.29
C CYS A 146 6.58 17.44 5.95
N VAL A 147 7.50 16.52 6.26
CA VAL A 147 8.88 16.58 5.82
C VAL A 147 8.91 16.54 4.29
N PRO A 148 9.49 17.52 3.60
CA PRO A 148 9.55 17.54 2.15
C PRO A 148 10.37 16.37 1.61
N GLN A 149 10.00 15.91 0.40
CA GLN A 149 10.72 14.82 -0.25
C GLN A 149 12.22 15.14 -0.39
N PHE A 150 12.53 16.39 -0.71
CA PHE A 150 13.89 16.93 -0.72
C PHE A 150 14.01 17.96 0.38
N CYS A 151 14.76 17.64 1.43
CA CYS A 151 14.99 18.51 2.57
C CYS A 151 16.48 18.82 2.67
N ASP A 152 16.84 20.07 2.42
CA ASP A 152 18.22 20.60 2.49
C ASP A 152 18.42 21.49 3.73
N CYS A 153 17.50 21.43 4.71
CA CYS A 153 17.60 22.26 5.90
C CYS A 153 18.82 21.88 6.77
N ASP A 154 19.55 22.88 7.27
CA ASP A 154 20.71 22.71 8.16
C ASP A 154 20.37 22.80 9.65
N HIS A 155 19.07 22.73 10.00
CA HIS A 155 18.64 22.82 11.39
C HIS A 155 19.24 21.68 12.22
N GLN A 156 20.05 22.05 13.22
CA GLN A 156 20.69 21.08 14.12
C GLN A 156 19.66 20.37 15.01
N ASP A 157 18.61 21.07 15.43
CA ASP A 157 17.55 20.57 16.32
C ASP A 157 16.35 19.95 15.57
N CYS A 158 16.52 19.49 14.32
CA CYS A 158 15.46 18.87 13.56
C CYS A 158 15.07 17.52 14.16
N ARG A 159 13.85 17.41 14.71
CA ARG A 159 13.30 16.17 15.30
C ARG A 159 13.35 14.98 14.35
N TYR A 160 13.09 15.20 13.06
CA TYR A 160 13.16 14.14 12.06
C TYR A 160 14.59 13.63 11.84
N LYS A 161 15.59 14.53 11.76
CA LYS A 161 17.02 14.11 11.65
C LYS A 161 17.47 13.35 12.91
N HIS A 162 17.06 13.79 14.10
CA HIS A 162 17.34 13.06 15.35
C HIS A 162 16.67 11.69 15.38
N PHE A 163 15.45 11.58 14.89
CA PHE A 163 14.77 10.30 14.75
C PHE A 163 15.54 9.35 13.82
N LEU A 164 15.97 9.82 12.64
CA LEU A 164 16.76 8.99 11.71
C LEU A 164 18.08 8.52 12.35
N LYS A 165 18.82 9.40 13.04
CA LYS A 165 20.06 9.02 13.74
C LYS A 165 19.80 7.93 14.80
N ARG A 166 18.67 7.99 15.51
CA ARG A 166 18.29 6.95 16.46
C ARG A 166 17.94 5.62 15.79
N CYS A 167 17.30 5.66 14.62
CA CYS A 167 16.99 4.46 13.84
C CYS A 167 18.25 3.79 13.28
N ASP A 168 19.26 4.56 12.92
CA ASP A 168 20.55 4.07 12.39
C ASP A 168 21.45 3.47 13.50
N ALA A 169 21.15 3.75 14.77
CA ALA A 169 21.86 3.13 15.89
C ALA A 169 21.46 1.65 16.04
N ASN A 170 22.45 0.76 16.26
CA ASN A 170 22.25 -0.71 16.39
C ASN A 170 21.51 -1.13 17.67
N ARG A 171 20.63 -0.30 18.19
CA ARG A 171 19.81 -0.59 19.38
C ARG A 171 18.49 -1.31 19.07
N TYR A 172 18.01 -1.20 17.82
CA TYR A 172 16.75 -1.80 17.41
C TYR A 172 17.01 -3.13 16.72
N VAL A 173 16.47 -4.21 17.30
CA VAL A 173 16.51 -5.55 16.69
C VAL A 173 15.63 -5.58 15.45
N PHE A 174 14.46 -4.90 15.50
CA PHE A 174 13.52 -4.87 14.40
C PHE A 174 13.29 -3.45 13.89
N GLN A 175 13.33 -3.30 12.57
CA GLN A 175 12.87 -2.09 11.87
C GLN A 175 11.66 -2.45 11.00
N ILE A 176 10.52 -1.87 11.33
CA ILE A 176 9.22 -2.19 10.73
C ILE A 176 8.88 -1.12 9.71
N CYS A 177 8.42 -1.51 8.53
CA CYS A 177 8.04 -0.59 7.45
C CYS A 177 6.89 -1.15 6.59
N ASN A 178 6.47 -0.40 5.58
CA ASN A 178 5.63 -0.92 4.50
C ASN A 178 6.47 -1.38 3.30
N HIS A 179 5.83 -2.10 2.36
CA HIS A 179 6.50 -2.61 1.17
C HIS A 179 7.11 -1.51 0.31
N ASN A 180 6.45 -0.36 0.18
CA ASN A 180 6.96 0.77 -0.59
C ASN A 180 8.27 1.32 -0.02
N LEU A 181 8.41 1.39 1.32
CA LEU A 181 9.65 1.87 1.93
C LEU A 181 10.78 0.83 1.84
N LEU A 182 10.46 -0.46 1.93
CA LEU A 182 11.41 -1.55 1.66
C LEU A 182 11.96 -1.46 0.23
N LEU A 183 11.07 -1.32 -0.76
CA LEU A 183 11.44 -1.19 -2.17
C LEU A 183 12.24 0.10 -2.42
N ALA A 184 11.88 1.21 -1.77
CA ALA A 184 12.64 2.46 -1.86
C ALA A 184 14.08 2.31 -1.34
N ASP A 185 14.28 1.59 -0.22
CA ASP A 185 15.62 1.28 0.29
C ASP A 185 16.41 0.42 -0.71
N ALA A 186 15.78 -0.63 -1.22
CA ALA A 186 16.39 -1.52 -2.19
C ALA A 186 16.80 -0.79 -3.48
N ILE A 187 15.96 0.14 -3.98
CA ILE A 187 16.28 1.02 -5.12
C ILE A 187 17.45 1.96 -4.78
N HIS A 188 17.46 2.57 -3.58
CA HIS A 188 18.58 3.41 -3.16
C HIS A 188 19.90 2.64 -3.16
N ARG A 189 19.90 1.43 -2.59
CA ARG A 189 21.09 0.55 -2.55
C ARG A 189 21.55 0.15 -3.96
N SER A 190 20.62 -0.20 -4.85
CA SER A 190 20.97 -0.58 -6.23
C SER A 190 21.59 0.57 -7.02
N GLN A 191 21.23 1.81 -6.69
CA GLN A 191 21.73 3.03 -7.34
C GLN A 191 22.94 3.64 -6.64
N GLY A 192 23.49 3.00 -5.60
CA GLY A 192 24.60 3.54 -4.81
C GLY A 192 24.26 4.82 -4.03
N LYS A 193 22.97 5.07 -3.80
CA LYS A 193 22.49 6.18 -2.98
C LYS A 193 22.53 5.79 -1.50
N ARG A 194 22.44 6.81 -0.60
CA ARG A 194 22.38 6.57 0.84
C ARG A 194 21.19 5.64 1.16
N PRO A 195 21.42 4.51 1.81
CA PRO A 195 20.37 3.59 2.24
C PRO A 195 19.39 4.25 3.22
N ILE A 196 18.16 3.78 3.22
CA ILE A 196 17.13 4.20 4.19
C ILE A 196 17.31 3.44 5.50
N PHE A 197 17.55 2.12 5.41
CA PHE A 197 17.79 1.27 6.57
C PHE A 197 19.29 1.06 6.81
N PRO A 198 19.73 0.78 8.05
CA PRO A 198 21.07 0.31 8.32
C PRO A 198 21.36 -1.02 7.60
N GLU A 199 22.62 -1.49 7.67
CA GLU A 199 22.96 -2.80 7.11
C GLU A 199 22.15 -3.90 7.80
N HIS A 200 21.60 -4.79 6.99
CA HIS A 200 20.76 -5.90 7.43
C HIS A 200 20.99 -7.11 6.52
N SER A 201 20.70 -8.29 7.02
CA SER A 201 20.87 -9.55 6.28
C SER A 201 19.55 -10.34 6.17
N VAL A 202 18.56 -10.04 7.01
CA VAL A 202 17.27 -10.72 7.06
C VAL A 202 16.14 -9.73 6.78
N ILE A 203 15.28 -10.09 5.85
CA ILE A 203 14.09 -9.34 5.47
C ILE A 203 12.87 -10.26 5.58
N ILE A 204 11.90 -9.85 6.38
CA ILE A 204 10.60 -10.51 6.51
C ILE A 204 9.57 -9.67 5.78
N VAL A 205 8.82 -10.28 4.88
CA VAL A 205 7.72 -9.65 4.15
C VAL A 205 6.43 -10.32 4.57
N ASP A 206 5.67 -9.64 5.41
CA ASP A 206 4.35 -10.09 5.86
C ASP A 206 3.27 -9.55 4.91
N GLU A 207 2.21 -10.32 4.67
CA GLU A 207 1.24 -10.10 3.60
C GLU A 207 1.93 -9.93 2.23
N ALA A 208 2.83 -10.87 1.93
CA ALA A 208 3.73 -10.80 0.78
C ALA A 208 3.00 -10.81 -0.57
N HIS A 209 1.74 -11.26 -0.62
CA HIS A 209 0.90 -11.18 -1.82
C HIS A 209 0.71 -9.74 -2.34
N LYS A 210 0.89 -8.72 -1.47
CA LYS A 210 0.84 -7.30 -1.85
C LYS A 210 2.17 -6.73 -2.39
N LEU A 211 3.26 -7.47 -2.25
CA LEU A 211 4.57 -6.98 -2.68
C LEU A 211 4.66 -6.73 -4.20
N PRO A 212 4.10 -7.59 -5.09
CA PRO A 212 4.11 -7.33 -6.53
C PRO A 212 3.37 -6.04 -6.92
N GLU A 213 2.24 -5.75 -6.30
CA GLU A 213 1.48 -4.51 -6.52
C GLU A 213 2.32 -3.28 -6.13
N ALA A 214 2.88 -3.28 -4.91
CA ALA A 214 3.78 -2.23 -4.45
C ALA A 214 5.00 -2.04 -5.37
N ALA A 215 5.55 -3.13 -5.91
CA ALA A 215 6.66 -3.07 -6.85
C ALA A 215 6.25 -2.42 -8.19
N ARG A 216 5.07 -2.76 -8.72
CA ARG A 216 4.55 -2.12 -9.94
C ARG A 216 4.33 -0.62 -9.76
N GLU A 217 3.81 -0.20 -8.61
CA GLU A 217 3.69 1.22 -8.27
C GLU A 217 5.07 1.91 -8.20
N MET A 218 6.04 1.28 -7.54
CA MET A 218 7.38 1.86 -7.34
C MET A 218 8.21 1.95 -8.63
N PHE A 219 8.05 1.01 -9.55
CA PHE A 219 8.73 1.00 -10.85
C PHE A 219 7.90 1.65 -11.96
N GLY A 220 6.62 1.90 -11.69
CA GLY A 220 5.73 2.64 -12.56
C GLY A 220 6.01 4.14 -12.56
N MET A 221 5.36 4.85 -13.45
CA MET A 221 5.37 6.31 -13.53
C MET A 221 3.98 6.85 -13.78
N THR A 222 3.69 8.00 -13.18
CA THR A 222 2.47 8.75 -13.41
C THR A 222 2.80 10.17 -13.84
N LEU A 223 1.95 10.76 -14.68
CA LEU A 223 1.97 12.17 -15.03
C LEU A 223 0.60 12.77 -14.75
N THR A 224 0.55 13.70 -13.81
CA THR A 224 -0.68 14.36 -13.35
C THR A 224 -0.67 15.85 -13.68
N ALA A 225 -1.84 16.47 -13.63
CA ALA A 225 -1.95 17.94 -13.72
C ALA A 225 -1.15 18.64 -12.62
N SER A 226 -1.13 18.07 -11.40
CA SER A 226 -0.39 18.59 -10.25
C SER A 226 1.13 18.59 -10.46
N ASP A 227 1.71 17.55 -11.09
CA ASP A 227 3.15 17.51 -11.40
C ASP A 227 3.55 18.68 -12.31
N ILE A 228 2.75 18.93 -13.33
CA ILE A 228 2.98 20.01 -14.30
C ILE A 228 2.82 21.38 -13.65
N GLN A 229 1.72 21.60 -12.92
CA GLN A 229 1.44 22.86 -12.24
C GLN A 229 2.47 23.18 -11.16
N SER A 230 2.93 22.17 -10.41
CA SER A 230 3.98 22.31 -9.40
C SER A 230 5.30 22.79 -10.02
N MET A 231 5.68 22.26 -11.20
CA MET A 231 6.89 22.71 -11.89
C MET A 231 6.76 24.15 -12.41
N ILE A 232 5.60 24.51 -12.99
CA ILE A 232 5.34 25.88 -13.42
C ILE A 232 5.41 26.84 -12.22
N HIS A 233 4.83 26.47 -11.11
CA HIS A 233 4.88 27.27 -9.88
C HIS A 233 6.30 27.41 -9.34
N GLN A 234 7.09 26.34 -9.36
CA GLN A 234 8.50 26.36 -8.94
C GLN A 234 9.34 27.30 -9.79
N LEU A 235 9.19 27.26 -11.12
CA LEU A 235 9.88 28.17 -12.04
C LEU A 235 9.52 29.64 -11.76
N ARG A 236 8.23 29.94 -11.49
CA ARG A 236 7.78 31.28 -11.13
C ARG A 236 8.33 31.74 -9.78
N ALA A 237 8.34 30.85 -8.79
CA ALA A 237 8.89 31.14 -7.45
C ALA A 237 10.40 31.47 -7.50
N GLU A 238 11.14 30.82 -8.39
CA GLU A 238 12.56 31.08 -8.63
C GLU A 238 12.82 32.20 -9.66
N ARG A 239 11.76 32.91 -10.11
CA ARG A 239 11.78 34.06 -11.04
C ARG A 239 12.20 33.75 -12.48
N TYR A 240 12.08 32.49 -12.92
CA TYR A 240 12.26 32.10 -14.32
C TYR A 240 10.94 32.19 -15.10
N LEU A 241 10.37 33.40 -15.20
CA LEU A 241 9.02 33.65 -15.73
C LEU A 241 8.87 33.19 -17.17
N LEU A 242 9.85 33.46 -18.04
CA LEU A 242 9.80 33.03 -19.44
C LEU A 242 9.75 31.50 -19.57
N ALA A 243 10.56 30.78 -18.80
CA ALA A 243 10.54 29.32 -18.80
C ALA A 243 9.22 28.76 -18.28
N ALA A 244 8.64 29.39 -17.25
CA ALA A 244 7.33 29.05 -16.72
C ALA A 244 6.21 29.24 -17.75
N ASP A 245 6.23 30.36 -18.49
CA ASP A 245 5.21 30.66 -19.49
C ASP A 245 5.34 29.76 -20.73
N VAL A 246 6.55 29.43 -21.16
CA VAL A 246 6.80 28.44 -22.21
C VAL A 246 6.27 27.06 -21.80
N LEU A 247 6.55 26.65 -20.56
CA LEU A 247 6.06 25.36 -20.04
C LEU A 247 4.52 25.37 -19.93
N ALA A 248 3.93 26.43 -19.38
CA ALA A 248 2.48 26.58 -19.25
C ALA A 248 1.77 26.58 -20.63
N GLY A 249 2.34 27.26 -21.62
CA GLY A 249 1.80 27.31 -22.96
C GLY A 249 1.84 25.95 -23.67
N THR A 250 2.99 25.27 -23.60
CA THR A 250 3.18 23.97 -24.26
C THR A 250 2.43 22.82 -23.59
N MET A 251 2.30 22.85 -22.26
CA MET A 251 1.52 21.86 -21.47
C MET A 251 0.02 22.19 -21.38
N GLY A 252 -0.40 23.39 -21.78
CA GLY A 252 -1.77 23.86 -21.67
C GLY A 252 -2.82 22.92 -22.30
N PRO A 253 -2.62 22.38 -23.51
CA PRO A 253 -3.54 21.41 -24.10
C PRO A 253 -3.71 20.14 -23.25
N LEU A 254 -2.60 19.58 -22.74
CA LEU A 254 -2.62 18.40 -21.89
C LEU A 254 -3.27 18.69 -20.53
N LEU A 255 -2.97 19.83 -19.92
CA LEU A 255 -3.59 20.24 -18.65
C LEU A 255 -5.10 20.37 -18.76
N ARG A 256 -5.61 20.93 -19.87
CA ARG A 256 -7.06 20.99 -20.09
C ARG A 256 -7.68 19.59 -20.15
N LYS A 257 -7.04 18.66 -20.87
CA LYS A 257 -7.50 17.27 -20.92
C LYS A 257 -7.48 16.59 -19.54
N PHE A 258 -6.45 16.80 -18.76
CA PHE A 258 -6.34 16.20 -17.41
C PHE A 258 -7.40 16.74 -16.45
N THR A 259 -7.86 17.97 -16.61
CA THR A 259 -8.85 18.59 -15.72
C THR A 259 -10.30 18.42 -16.20
N GLN A 260 -10.52 17.83 -17.37
CA GLN A 260 -11.87 17.45 -17.82
C GLN A 260 -12.30 16.12 -17.18
N PRO A 261 -13.61 15.91 -17.00
CA PRO A 261 -14.12 14.61 -16.57
C PRO A 261 -13.61 13.51 -17.50
N ARG A 262 -13.14 12.42 -16.91
CA ARG A 262 -12.58 11.30 -17.66
C ARG A 262 -13.67 10.64 -18.51
N GLU A 263 -13.41 10.52 -19.82
CA GLU A 263 -14.20 9.70 -20.73
C GLU A 263 -13.50 8.34 -20.88
N GLU A 264 -14.15 7.25 -20.43
CA GLU A 264 -13.57 5.89 -20.44
C GLU A 264 -13.23 5.41 -21.86
N THR A 265 -13.91 5.95 -22.87
CA THR A 265 -13.71 5.58 -24.29
C THR A 265 -12.62 6.40 -24.98
N GLU A 266 -12.03 7.40 -24.33
CA GLU A 266 -11.03 8.25 -24.97
C GLU A 266 -9.70 7.47 -25.17
N PRO A 267 -9.18 7.38 -26.43
CA PRO A 267 -7.98 6.60 -26.69
C PRO A 267 -6.74 7.25 -26.08
N LEU A 268 -5.82 6.43 -25.58
CA LEU A 268 -4.55 6.88 -25.00
C LEU A 268 -3.77 7.81 -25.94
N ASP A 269 -3.79 7.55 -27.25
CA ASP A 269 -3.11 8.36 -28.26
C ASP A 269 -3.56 9.81 -28.26
N ALA A 270 -4.81 10.09 -27.83
CA ALA A 270 -5.32 11.45 -27.69
C ALA A 270 -4.55 12.29 -26.66
N TYR A 271 -3.83 11.66 -25.76
CA TYR A 271 -2.96 12.28 -24.77
C TYR A 271 -1.49 12.26 -25.21
N LEU A 272 -1.02 11.13 -25.75
CA LEU A 272 0.41 10.94 -26.06
C LEU A 272 0.91 11.90 -27.12
N HIS A 273 0.13 12.18 -28.17
CA HIS A 273 0.54 13.12 -29.22
C HIS A 273 0.70 14.56 -28.69
N LEU A 274 -0.01 14.94 -27.61
CA LEU A 274 0.13 16.25 -26.97
C LEU A 274 1.47 16.42 -26.25
N LEU A 275 2.24 15.36 -26.03
CA LEU A 275 3.53 15.40 -25.33
C LEU A 275 4.72 15.74 -26.24
N THR A 276 4.57 15.70 -27.55
CA THR A 276 5.65 15.94 -28.51
C THR A 276 6.29 17.34 -28.35
N ILE A 277 5.47 18.38 -28.24
CA ILE A 277 5.95 19.75 -28.06
C ILE A 277 6.50 19.96 -26.64
N PRO A 278 5.78 19.59 -25.56
CA PRO A 278 6.30 19.65 -24.19
C PRO A 278 7.64 18.95 -23.99
N SER A 279 7.84 17.77 -24.57
CA SER A 279 9.09 17.02 -24.47
C SER A 279 10.30 17.86 -24.98
N ARG A 280 10.13 18.51 -26.15
CA ARG A 280 11.17 19.41 -26.71
C ARG A 280 11.36 20.66 -25.86
N SER A 281 10.28 21.27 -25.38
CA SER A 281 10.33 22.47 -24.54
C SER A 281 11.03 22.22 -23.23
N LEU A 282 10.79 21.07 -22.57
CA LEU A 282 11.48 20.69 -21.34
C LEU A 282 12.99 20.52 -21.54
N LEU A 283 13.44 19.97 -22.66
CA LEU A 283 14.86 19.89 -23.00
C LEU A 283 15.51 21.29 -23.16
N VAL A 284 14.78 22.24 -23.77
CA VAL A 284 15.25 23.62 -23.92
C VAL A 284 15.33 24.31 -22.54
N ILE A 285 14.29 24.19 -21.73
CA ILE A 285 14.24 24.75 -20.37
C ILE A 285 15.37 24.19 -19.52
N GLU A 286 15.62 22.88 -19.56
CA GLU A 286 16.70 22.24 -18.81
C GLU A 286 18.08 22.78 -19.21
N LYS A 287 18.33 22.96 -20.51
CA LYS A 287 19.59 23.53 -21.02
C LYS A 287 19.78 24.98 -20.61
N GLN A 288 18.73 25.80 -20.61
CA GLN A 288 18.80 27.23 -20.35
C GLN A 288 18.86 27.56 -18.85
N VAL A 289 17.99 26.94 -18.05
CA VAL A 289 17.82 27.29 -16.63
C VAL A 289 18.11 26.16 -15.66
N GLY A 290 18.26 24.91 -16.12
CA GLY A 290 18.40 23.75 -15.24
C GLY A 290 19.55 23.84 -14.25
N ARG A 291 20.71 24.39 -14.65
CA ARG A 291 21.87 24.59 -13.75
C ARG A 291 21.70 25.75 -12.79
N LEU A 292 20.82 26.68 -13.10
CA LEU A 292 20.57 27.90 -12.33
C LEU A 292 19.48 27.70 -11.27
N LEU A 293 18.64 26.65 -11.43
CA LEU A 293 17.61 26.30 -10.47
C LEU A 293 18.21 25.84 -9.13
N SER A 294 17.44 26.05 -8.07
CA SER A 294 17.70 25.42 -6.78
C SER A 294 17.83 23.89 -6.92
N ALA A 295 18.43 23.22 -5.95
CA ALA A 295 18.52 21.76 -5.95
C ALA A 295 17.14 21.09 -6.04
N GLN A 296 16.12 21.69 -5.40
CA GLN A 296 14.74 21.24 -5.49
C GLN A 296 14.17 21.43 -6.90
N GLY A 297 14.26 22.63 -7.47
CA GLY A 297 13.75 22.94 -8.80
C GLY A 297 14.39 22.07 -9.89
N ARG A 298 15.70 21.84 -9.81
CA ARG A 298 16.42 20.97 -10.73
C ARG A 298 15.90 19.53 -10.71
N ARG A 299 15.77 18.93 -9.52
CA ARG A 299 15.26 17.55 -9.38
C ARG A 299 13.81 17.42 -9.85
N GLN A 300 12.98 18.44 -9.61
CA GLN A 300 11.59 18.46 -10.06
C GLN A 300 11.52 18.56 -11.60
N LEU A 301 12.37 19.38 -12.21
CA LEU A 301 12.48 19.48 -13.67
C LEU A 301 12.98 18.16 -14.29
N GLU A 302 14.01 17.55 -13.71
CA GLU A 302 14.54 16.25 -14.15
C GLU A 302 13.48 15.15 -14.06
N LYS A 303 12.71 15.10 -12.95
CA LYS A 303 11.59 14.16 -12.80
C LYS A 303 10.54 14.37 -13.89
N LEU A 304 10.03 15.60 -14.05
CA LEU A 304 9.00 15.90 -15.04
C LEU A 304 9.48 15.57 -16.46
N ARG A 305 10.72 15.98 -16.81
CA ARG A 305 11.30 15.66 -18.11
C ARG A 305 11.44 14.16 -18.34
N GLY A 306 11.94 13.41 -17.35
CA GLY A 306 12.06 11.97 -17.42
C GLY A 306 10.72 11.29 -17.64
N THR A 307 9.68 11.72 -16.91
CA THR A 307 8.31 11.20 -17.05
C THR A 307 7.75 11.51 -18.44
N VAL A 308 7.80 12.75 -18.91
CA VAL A 308 7.32 13.15 -20.25
C VAL A 308 8.08 12.41 -21.35
N SER A 309 9.39 12.24 -21.21
CA SER A 309 10.21 11.48 -22.17
C SER A 309 9.77 10.01 -22.26
N LEU A 310 9.46 9.38 -21.13
CA LEU A 310 8.99 7.99 -21.09
C LEU A 310 7.67 7.82 -21.84
N PHE A 311 6.70 8.71 -21.62
CA PHE A 311 5.42 8.67 -22.34
C PHE A 311 5.56 9.02 -23.83
N SER A 312 6.54 9.85 -24.21
CA SER A 312 6.82 10.18 -25.61
C SER A 312 7.57 9.08 -26.37
N SER A 313 8.30 8.23 -25.67
CA SER A 313 9.08 7.12 -26.20
C SER A 313 9.12 5.98 -25.19
N PRO A 314 8.05 5.19 -25.10
CA PRO A 314 7.92 4.15 -24.10
C PRO A 314 8.93 3.02 -24.34
N ARG A 315 9.41 2.41 -23.25
CA ARG A 315 10.23 1.20 -23.29
C ARG A 315 9.33 0.00 -23.63
N THR A 316 9.89 -1.02 -24.26
CA THR A 316 9.16 -2.22 -24.71
C THR A 316 8.48 -3.00 -23.58
N ASN A 317 8.99 -2.90 -22.35
CA ASN A 317 8.44 -3.56 -21.16
C ASN A 317 7.50 -2.68 -20.33
N MET A 318 7.01 -1.56 -20.89
CA MET A 318 6.08 -0.66 -20.23
C MET A 318 4.72 -0.69 -20.91
N ILE A 319 3.69 -0.74 -20.12
CA ILE A 319 2.29 -0.60 -20.54
C ILE A 319 1.82 0.79 -20.16
N LEU A 320 1.37 1.56 -21.14
CA LEU A 320 0.83 2.89 -20.94
C LEU A 320 -0.69 2.84 -20.91
N TYR A 321 -1.32 3.62 -20.01
CA TYR A 321 -2.77 3.74 -19.90
C TYR A 321 -3.17 5.04 -19.24
N THR A 322 -4.46 5.34 -19.27
CA THR A 322 -5.05 6.46 -18.51
C THR A 322 -5.77 5.94 -17.27
N ALA A 323 -5.71 6.70 -16.18
CA ALA A 323 -6.44 6.41 -14.95
C ALA A 323 -7.12 7.68 -14.41
N ASP A 324 -8.07 7.50 -13.49
CA ASP A 324 -8.64 8.59 -12.70
C ASP A 324 -7.57 9.13 -11.71
N ASP A 325 -7.50 10.45 -11.58
CA ASP A 325 -6.54 11.10 -10.67
C ASP A 325 -7.01 11.17 -9.21
N GLY A 326 -8.21 10.63 -8.92
CA GLY A 326 -8.86 10.64 -7.61
C GLY A 326 -9.77 11.85 -7.36
N ASP A 327 -9.71 12.88 -8.21
CA ASP A 327 -10.54 14.09 -8.17
C ASP A 327 -11.51 14.17 -9.39
N GLY A 328 -11.61 13.07 -10.15
CA GLY A 328 -12.46 12.95 -11.33
C GLY A 328 -11.81 13.45 -12.62
N GLY A 329 -10.55 13.83 -12.57
CA GLY A 329 -9.72 14.13 -13.74
C GLY A 329 -9.00 12.89 -14.28
N THR A 330 -8.14 13.10 -15.27
CA THR A 330 -7.35 12.03 -15.89
C THR A 330 -5.87 12.18 -15.56
N MET A 331 -5.18 11.07 -15.36
CA MET A 331 -3.71 11.01 -15.34
C MET A 331 -3.18 9.98 -16.34
N LEU A 332 -1.96 10.18 -16.83
CA LEU A 332 -1.23 9.18 -17.59
C LEU A 332 -0.46 8.27 -16.65
N CYS A 333 -0.57 6.97 -16.88
CA CYS A 333 0.11 5.93 -16.11
C CYS A 333 0.98 5.06 -17.01
N ALA A 334 2.12 4.67 -16.49
CA ALA A 334 3.00 3.68 -17.08
C ALA A 334 3.34 2.62 -16.04
N THR A 335 3.08 1.35 -16.32
CA THR A 335 3.41 0.23 -15.45
C THR A 335 4.34 -0.75 -16.14
N VAL A 336 5.11 -1.50 -15.36
CA VAL A 336 6.02 -2.52 -15.87
C VAL A 336 5.24 -3.81 -16.13
N SER A 337 5.37 -4.38 -17.32
CA SER A 337 4.68 -5.64 -17.67
C SER A 337 5.28 -6.85 -16.95
N ASP A 338 6.60 -6.92 -16.84
CA ASP A 338 7.34 -7.99 -16.16
C ASP A 338 8.31 -7.38 -15.14
N LEU A 339 8.19 -7.80 -13.89
CA LEU A 339 8.99 -7.31 -12.76
C LEU A 339 10.30 -8.12 -12.57
N THR A 340 10.52 -9.22 -13.31
CA THR A 340 11.58 -10.19 -13.02
C THR A 340 12.95 -9.54 -12.94
N GLU A 341 13.32 -8.79 -13.98
CA GLU A 341 14.65 -8.18 -14.06
C GLU A 341 14.81 -7.05 -13.02
N GLN A 342 13.78 -6.20 -12.84
CA GLN A 342 13.82 -5.11 -11.89
C GLN A 342 13.94 -5.62 -10.45
N MET A 343 13.13 -6.62 -10.08
CA MET A 343 13.14 -7.18 -8.73
C MET A 343 14.44 -7.92 -8.45
N ARG A 344 14.98 -8.65 -9.44
CA ARG A 344 16.26 -9.35 -9.32
C ARG A 344 17.42 -8.37 -9.09
N GLN A 345 17.47 -7.26 -9.82
CA GLN A 345 18.51 -6.25 -9.68
C GLN A 345 18.40 -5.43 -8.40
N VAL A 346 17.18 -5.21 -7.92
CA VAL A 346 16.90 -4.27 -6.83
C VAL A 346 16.74 -4.99 -5.49
N LEU A 347 15.85 -5.98 -5.41
CA LEU A 347 15.43 -6.57 -4.14
C LEU A 347 16.04 -7.94 -3.87
N TRP A 348 15.93 -8.88 -4.82
CA TRP A 348 16.31 -10.28 -4.61
C TRP A 348 17.84 -10.49 -4.67
N ARG A 349 18.54 -9.94 -3.68
CA ARG A 349 19.99 -10.00 -3.58
C ARG A 349 20.42 -11.24 -2.81
N PRO A 350 21.48 -11.95 -3.28
CA PRO A 350 21.92 -13.20 -2.68
C PRO A 350 22.50 -13.05 -1.26
N GLU A 351 22.93 -11.86 -0.89
CA GLU A 351 23.43 -11.53 0.45
C GLU A 351 22.34 -11.40 1.51
N HIS A 352 21.06 -11.39 1.14
CA HIS A 352 19.93 -11.32 2.06
C HIS A 352 19.18 -12.64 2.13
N ALA A 353 18.69 -12.97 3.32
CA ALA A 353 17.69 -14.00 3.53
C ALA A 353 16.30 -13.34 3.53
N PHE A 354 15.37 -13.92 2.79
CA PHE A 354 13.99 -13.43 2.70
C PHE A 354 13.01 -14.46 3.24
N VAL A 355 12.10 -14.02 4.09
CA VAL A 355 10.94 -14.79 4.53
C VAL A 355 9.68 -14.07 4.08
N LEU A 356 9.02 -14.61 3.07
CA LEU A 356 7.77 -14.09 2.53
C LEU A 356 6.62 -14.90 3.11
N ALA A 357 5.77 -14.27 3.90
CA ALA A 357 4.66 -14.92 4.56
C ALA A 357 3.34 -14.26 4.19
N SER A 358 2.33 -15.07 3.90
CA SER A 358 0.95 -14.64 3.71
C SER A 358 0.00 -15.81 3.95
N GLY A 359 -1.30 -15.54 4.07
CA GLY A 359 -2.32 -16.59 4.07
C GLY A 359 -2.69 -17.08 2.68
N THR A 360 -2.16 -16.43 1.63
CA THR A 360 -2.62 -16.57 0.25
C THR A 360 -1.48 -16.29 -0.74
N LEU A 361 -0.46 -17.17 -0.77
CA LEU A 361 0.63 -17.14 -1.77
C LEU A 361 0.49 -18.24 -2.81
N ALA A 362 -0.14 -19.34 -2.44
CA ALA A 362 -0.32 -20.50 -3.29
C ALA A 362 -1.79 -20.69 -3.69
N VAL A 363 -2.00 -21.29 -4.83
CA VAL A 363 -3.29 -21.86 -5.25
C VAL A 363 -3.21 -23.37 -5.10
N GLY A 364 -3.80 -23.90 -4.04
CA GLY A 364 -3.48 -25.23 -3.56
C GLY A 364 -2.04 -25.29 -3.04
N ASP A 365 -1.17 -26.05 -3.72
CA ASP A 365 0.26 -26.16 -3.41
C ASP A 365 1.15 -25.46 -4.46
N ASP A 366 0.54 -24.74 -5.41
CA ASP A 366 1.25 -24.10 -6.52
C ASP A 366 1.53 -22.62 -6.25
N PHE A 367 2.81 -22.24 -6.21
CA PHE A 367 3.32 -20.88 -6.03
C PHE A 367 3.66 -20.17 -7.35
N HIS A 368 3.46 -20.83 -8.48
CA HIS A 368 3.89 -20.33 -9.80
C HIS A 368 3.37 -18.91 -10.08
N ARG A 369 2.09 -18.66 -9.79
CA ARG A 369 1.48 -17.34 -10.01
C ARG A 369 2.15 -16.23 -9.20
N PHE A 370 2.34 -16.44 -7.91
CA PHE A 370 3.02 -15.48 -7.04
C PHE A 370 4.49 -15.28 -7.47
N ARG A 371 5.21 -16.36 -7.76
CA ARG A 371 6.61 -16.29 -8.18
C ARG A 371 6.77 -15.48 -9.47
N SER A 372 5.91 -15.71 -10.46
CA SER A 372 5.89 -14.93 -11.70
C SER A 372 5.67 -13.44 -11.42
N GLN A 373 4.66 -13.10 -10.61
CA GLN A 373 4.35 -11.72 -10.27
C GLN A 373 5.43 -11.03 -9.44
N ALA A 374 6.11 -11.77 -8.58
CA ALA A 374 7.18 -11.25 -7.72
C ALA A 374 8.58 -11.28 -8.38
N GLY A 375 8.69 -11.78 -9.61
CA GLY A 375 9.98 -11.89 -10.31
C GLY A 375 10.91 -12.94 -9.70
N LEU A 376 10.37 -14.09 -9.26
CA LEU A 376 11.09 -15.18 -8.59
C LEU A 376 11.18 -16.46 -9.44
N MET A 377 11.16 -16.34 -10.77
CA MET A 377 11.07 -17.53 -11.64
C MET A 377 12.37 -18.29 -11.76
N ASP A 378 13.53 -17.60 -11.91
CA ASP A 378 14.78 -18.26 -12.27
C ASP A 378 15.97 -17.90 -11.37
N GLY A 379 16.88 -18.86 -11.19
CA GLY A 379 18.23 -18.66 -10.67
C GLY A 379 18.33 -18.34 -9.19
N GLN A 380 17.24 -18.47 -8.43
CA GLN A 380 17.21 -18.12 -6.99
C GLN A 380 16.94 -19.36 -6.13
N ARG A 381 17.58 -19.41 -4.96
CA ARG A 381 17.31 -20.43 -3.96
C ARG A 381 15.97 -20.15 -3.27
N VAL A 382 14.88 -20.67 -3.83
CA VAL A 382 13.52 -20.53 -3.29
C VAL A 382 13.08 -21.83 -2.64
N THR A 383 12.56 -21.76 -1.43
CA THR A 383 11.89 -22.86 -0.74
C THR A 383 10.42 -22.52 -0.54
N GLU A 384 9.54 -23.48 -0.79
CA GLU A 384 8.09 -23.31 -0.75
C GLU A 384 7.48 -24.15 0.35
N SER A 385 6.48 -23.60 1.05
CA SER A 385 5.77 -24.34 2.09
C SER A 385 4.34 -23.85 2.26
N VAL A 386 3.41 -24.80 2.26
CA VAL A 386 2.01 -24.57 2.61
C VAL A 386 1.76 -25.10 4.03
N SER A 387 1.09 -24.31 4.82
CA SER A 387 0.67 -24.65 6.18
C SER A 387 -0.83 -24.39 6.29
N LEU A 388 -1.61 -25.46 6.34
CA LEU A 388 -3.08 -25.37 6.35
C LEU A 388 -3.59 -24.76 7.66
N SER A 389 -4.70 -24.05 7.58
CA SER A 389 -5.42 -23.53 8.75
C SER A 389 -5.77 -24.66 9.74
N PRO A 390 -5.65 -24.44 11.05
CA PRO A 390 -6.02 -25.42 12.07
C PRO A 390 -7.55 -25.53 12.24
N PHE A 391 -8.33 -24.66 11.63
CA PHE A 391 -9.78 -24.65 11.77
C PHE A 391 -10.44 -25.74 10.91
N ASP A 392 -11.37 -26.48 11.51
CA ASP A 392 -12.21 -27.46 10.80
C ASP A 392 -13.41 -26.75 10.15
N TYR A 393 -13.17 -26.17 8.97
CA TYR A 393 -14.21 -25.45 8.23
C TYR A 393 -15.39 -26.34 7.84
N LYS A 394 -15.17 -27.64 7.61
CA LYS A 394 -16.26 -28.58 7.26
C LYS A 394 -17.27 -28.74 8.39
N ARG A 395 -16.79 -28.64 9.62
CA ARG A 395 -17.64 -28.76 10.81
C ARG A 395 -18.18 -27.42 11.29
N ASN A 396 -17.38 -26.35 11.16
CA ASN A 396 -17.65 -25.07 11.82
C ASN A 396 -18.11 -23.97 10.86
N CYS A 397 -18.21 -24.26 9.55
CA CYS A 397 -18.64 -23.29 8.54
C CYS A 397 -19.75 -23.88 7.67
N LEU A 398 -20.83 -23.13 7.49
CA LEU A 398 -21.90 -23.44 6.54
C LEU A 398 -21.73 -22.52 5.33
N LEU A 399 -21.48 -23.12 4.15
CA LEU A 399 -21.50 -22.38 2.89
C LEU A 399 -22.93 -22.41 2.33
N TYR A 400 -23.51 -21.21 2.18
CA TYR A 400 -24.82 -21.03 1.58
C TYR A 400 -24.69 -20.30 0.23
N LEU A 401 -25.30 -20.85 -0.82
CA LEU A 401 -25.29 -20.29 -2.17
C LEU A 401 -26.75 -20.06 -2.62
N PRO A 402 -27.27 -18.82 -2.53
CA PRO A 402 -28.63 -18.50 -2.95
C PRO A 402 -28.78 -18.54 -4.47
N GLN A 403 -30.01 -18.76 -4.93
CA GLN A 403 -30.37 -18.61 -6.34
C GLN A 403 -30.86 -17.16 -6.57
N LEU A 404 -29.98 -16.32 -7.06
CA LEU A 404 -30.29 -14.93 -7.42
C LEU A 404 -30.35 -14.77 -8.94
N PRO A 405 -31.00 -13.70 -9.46
CA PRO A 405 -30.98 -13.39 -10.88
C PRO A 405 -29.54 -13.28 -11.39
N PRO A 406 -29.26 -13.77 -12.60
CA PRO A 406 -27.88 -13.90 -13.09
C PRO A 406 -27.21 -12.57 -13.47
N SER A 407 -27.93 -11.45 -13.49
CA SER A 407 -27.43 -10.18 -13.98
C SER A 407 -27.71 -9.00 -13.05
N GLN A 408 -26.67 -8.25 -12.70
CA GLN A 408 -26.80 -6.98 -11.99
C GLN A 408 -27.52 -5.88 -12.80
N SER A 409 -27.70 -6.08 -14.10
CA SER A 409 -28.48 -5.18 -14.95
C SER A 409 -30.00 -5.42 -14.89
N SER A 410 -30.46 -6.46 -14.17
CA SER A 410 -31.87 -6.64 -13.89
C SER A 410 -32.35 -5.55 -12.92
N GLU A 411 -33.48 -4.92 -13.19
CA GLU A 411 -34.09 -3.92 -12.31
C GLU A 411 -34.38 -4.47 -10.92
N THR A 412 -34.65 -5.77 -10.79
CA THR A 412 -34.99 -6.45 -9.53
C THR A 412 -33.79 -6.96 -8.76
N TYR A 413 -32.59 -7.01 -9.36
CA TYR A 413 -31.41 -7.66 -8.76
C TYR A 413 -31.08 -7.16 -7.35
N TYR A 414 -31.02 -5.85 -7.16
CA TYR A 414 -30.65 -5.30 -5.85
C TYR A 414 -31.78 -5.43 -4.83
N ASP A 415 -33.03 -5.52 -5.26
CA ASP A 415 -34.16 -5.77 -4.35
C ASP A 415 -34.16 -7.20 -3.86
N GLU A 416 -33.99 -8.18 -4.75
CA GLU A 416 -33.89 -9.60 -4.41
C GLU A 416 -32.64 -9.89 -3.56
N LEU A 417 -31.50 -9.28 -3.89
CA LEU A 417 -30.27 -9.38 -3.09
C LEU A 417 -30.47 -8.81 -1.68
N ALA A 418 -31.15 -7.67 -1.55
CA ALA A 418 -31.41 -7.06 -0.25
C ALA A 418 -32.40 -7.88 0.58
N ASP A 419 -33.40 -8.52 -0.05
CA ASP A 419 -34.32 -9.44 0.62
C ASP A 419 -33.56 -10.64 1.19
N GLU A 420 -32.71 -11.28 0.38
CA GLU A 420 -31.89 -12.40 0.78
C GLU A 420 -30.93 -12.04 1.93
N ILE A 421 -30.23 -10.91 1.81
CA ILE A 421 -29.34 -10.42 2.88
C ILE A 421 -30.12 -10.13 4.16
N ALA A 422 -31.32 -9.54 4.07
CA ALA A 422 -32.15 -9.25 5.23
C ALA A 422 -32.61 -10.54 5.96
N GLU A 423 -32.94 -11.58 5.20
CA GLU A 423 -33.31 -12.91 5.76
C GLU A 423 -32.10 -13.55 6.47
N LEU A 424 -30.93 -13.54 5.85
CA LEU A 424 -29.70 -14.05 6.46
C LEU A 424 -29.33 -13.29 7.74
N ILE A 425 -29.46 -11.96 7.74
CA ILE A 425 -29.21 -11.12 8.93
C ILE A 425 -30.20 -11.49 10.05
N ARG A 426 -31.49 -11.69 9.75
CA ARG A 426 -32.47 -12.12 10.75
C ARG A 426 -32.13 -13.49 11.31
N ALA A 427 -31.76 -14.44 10.45
CA ALA A 427 -31.38 -15.79 10.85
C ALA A 427 -30.13 -15.84 11.75
N ALA A 428 -29.19 -14.94 11.52
CA ALA A 428 -27.95 -14.80 12.30
C ALA A 428 -28.08 -13.86 13.52
N TRP A 429 -29.26 -13.30 13.81
CA TRP A 429 -29.48 -12.32 14.88
C TRP A 429 -28.57 -11.08 14.75
N GLY A 430 -28.40 -10.58 13.55
CA GLY A 430 -27.38 -9.59 13.22
C GLY A 430 -26.02 -10.26 13.07
N HIS A 431 -25.02 -9.84 13.85
CA HIS A 431 -23.65 -10.39 13.85
C HIS A 431 -23.08 -10.63 12.46
N ALA A 432 -23.35 -9.69 11.53
CA ALA A 432 -23.11 -9.87 10.10
C ALA A 432 -22.08 -8.87 9.55
N LEU A 433 -21.24 -9.39 8.68
CA LEU A 433 -20.36 -8.59 7.80
C LEU A 433 -20.76 -8.85 6.34
N VAL A 434 -21.11 -7.80 5.61
CA VAL A 434 -21.41 -7.88 4.18
C VAL A 434 -20.31 -7.15 3.41
N LEU A 435 -19.54 -7.89 2.61
CA LEU A 435 -18.40 -7.37 1.84
C LEU A 435 -18.79 -7.15 0.37
N PHE A 436 -18.78 -5.89 -0.04
CA PHE A 436 -19.06 -5.48 -1.41
C PHE A 436 -17.79 -5.21 -2.20
N THR A 437 -17.86 -5.41 -3.50
CA THR A 437 -16.77 -5.07 -4.45
C THR A 437 -16.84 -3.61 -4.95
N SER A 438 -17.92 -2.88 -4.67
CA SER A 438 -18.07 -1.47 -5.04
C SER A 438 -18.92 -0.67 -4.06
N TYR A 439 -18.63 0.62 -3.94
CA TYR A 439 -19.45 1.56 -3.15
C TYR A 439 -20.85 1.73 -3.71
N ALA A 440 -21.03 1.65 -5.03
CA ALA A 440 -22.34 1.76 -5.67
C ALA A 440 -23.26 0.60 -5.26
N ALA A 441 -22.77 -0.65 -5.33
CA ALA A 441 -23.52 -1.82 -4.88
C ALA A 441 -23.83 -1.78 -3.38
N MET A 442 -22.85 -1.38 -2.56
CA MET A 442 -23.05 -1.23 -1.11
C MET A 442 -24.12 -0.18 -0.80
N SER A 443 -24.12 0.96 -1.49
CA SER A 443 -25.12 2.02 -1.27
C SER A 443 -26.50 1.55 -1.71
N ALA A 444 -26.62 0.91 -2.88
CA ALA A 444 -27.88 0.41 -3.39
C ALA A 444 -28.55 -0.63 -2.45
N VAL A 445 -27.75 -1.54 -1.90
CA VAL A 445 -28.25 -2.53 -0.93
C VAL A 445 -28.56 -1.88 0.42
N LYS A 446 -27.70 -0.97 0.90
CA LYS A 446 -27.92 -0.25 2.17
C LYS A 446 -29.25 0.48 2.20
N ASP A 447 -29.59 1.19 1.13
CA ASP A 447 -30.82 1.98 1.08
C ASP A 447 -32.05 1.06 1.11
N ARG A 448 -31.99 -0.07 0.39
CA ARG A 448 -33.04 -1.10 0.39
C ARG A 448 -33.18 -1.84 1.73
N LEU A 449 -32.06 -2.11 2.43
CA LEU A 449 -32.11 -2.71 3.77
C LEU A 449 -32.74 -1.79 4.80
N ARG A 450 -32.58 -0.46 4.67
CA ARG A 450 -33.27 0.52 5.53
C ARG A 450 -34.78 0.50 5.35
N GLU A 451 -35.26 0.31 4.14
CA GLU A 451 -36.69 0.18 3.84
C GLU A 451 -37.30 -1.09 4.43
N ARG A 452 -36.48 -2.13 4.71
CA ARG A 452 -36.90 -3.41 5.29
C ARG A 452 -36.96 -3.42 6.81
N GLU A 453 -36.74 -2.25 7.46
CA GLU A 453 -36.88 -2.04 8.90
C GLU A 453 -36.20 -3.12 9.76
N LEU A 454 -34.92 -3.41 9.47
CA LEU A 454 -34.15 -4.37 10.26
C LEU A 454 -34.02 -3.91 11.72
N SER A 455 -34.31 -4.82 12.66
CA SER A 455 -34.18 -4.56 14.10
C SER A 455 -32.75 -4.48 14.61
N PHE A 456 -31.75 -4.56 13.70
CA PHE A 456 -30.33 -4.63 14.01
C PHE A 456 -29.62 -3.31 13.66
N PRO A 457 -28.66 -2.85 14.48
CA PRO A 457 -27.86 -1.67 14.17
C PRO A 457 -27.06 -1.85 12.88
N LEU A 458 -27.28 -0.98 11.88
CA LEU A 458 -26.63 -1.03 10.59
C LEU A 458 -25.50 0.00 10.53
N PHE A 459 -24.27 -0.49 10.39
CA PHE A 459 -23.05 0.32 10.21
C PHE A 459 -22.57 0.25 8.76
N THR A 460 -21.94 1.33 8.31
CA THR A 460 -21.33 1.38 6.98
C THR A 460 -19.88 1.82 7.13
N LEU A 461 -18.96 1.05 6.60
CA LEU A 461 -17.54 1.38 6.60
C LEU A 461 -17.23 2.29 5.42
N GLY A 462 -16.91 3.54 5.71
CA GLY A 462 -16.44 4.51 4.73
C GLY A 462 -14.94 4.77 4.83
N ARG A 463 -14.47 5.90 4.29
CA ARG A 463 -13.05 6.28 4.33
C ARG A 463 -12.44 6.43 5.73
N ASN A 464 -13.24 6.63 6.78
CA ASN A 464 -12.81 6.74 8.19
C ASN A 464 -13.06 5.43 8.97
N ALA A 465 -12.40 4.36 8.56
CA ALA A 465 -12.69 3.00 8.96
C ALA A 465 -12.53 2.68 10.46
N MET A 466 -11.47 3.15 11.13
CA MET A 466 -11.10 2.65 12.47
C MET A 466 -12.15 2.90 13.56
N HIS A 467 -12.71 4.11 13.64
CA HIS A 467 -13.71 4.43 14.67
C HIS A 467 -15.02 3.65 14.50
N MET A 468 -15.43 3.38 13.25
CA MET A 468 -16.64 2.61 12.96
C MET A 468 -16.46 1.12 13.27
N THR A 469 -15.28 0.57 13.03
CA THR A 469 -14.94 -0.82 13.36
C THR A 469 -15.02 -1.07 14.86
N GLU A 470 -14.50 -0.14 15.66
CA GLU A 470 -14.56 -0.25 17.13
C GLU A 470 -15.99 -0.18 17.65
N ARG A 471 -16.80 0.75 17.13
CA ARG A 471 -18.23 0.83 17.48
C ARG A 471 -18.98 -0.44 17.08
N PHE A 472 -18.69 -1.00 15.92
CA PHE A 472 -19.28 -2.26 15.46
C PHE A 472 -18.96 -3.40 16.43
N ARG A 473 -17.68 -3.55 16.83
CA ARG A 473 -17.25 -4.58 17.79
C ARG A 473 -17.97 -4.49 19.14
N GLN A 474 -18.26 -3.27 19.60
CA GLN A 474 -18.90 -3.02 20.88
C GLN A 474 -20.43 -3.08 20.85
N THR A 475 -21.03 -3.22 19.66
CA THR A 475 -22.49 -3.21 19.50
C THR A 475 -23.01 -4.63 19.23
N PRO A 476 -23.72 -5.25 20.19
CA PRO A 476 -24.28 -6.60 20.00
C PRO A 476 -25.29 -6.64 18.83
N GLY A 477 -25.24 -7.71 18.06
CA GLY A 477 -26.15 -7.91 16.92
C GLY A 477 -25.99 -6.89 15.79
N ALA A 478 -24.85 -6.19 15.73
CA ALA A 478 -24.61 -5.21 14.69
C ALA A 478 -24.37 -5.86 13.32
N VAL A 479 -24.73 -5.11 12.28
CA VAL A 479 -24.47 -5.44 10.87
C VAL A 479 -23.52 -4.43 10.28
N LEU A 480 -22.43 -4.87 9.67
CA LEU A 480 -21.44 -4.03 9.01
C LEU A 480 -21.48 -4.23 7.49
N LEU A 481 -21.82 -3.18 6.76
CA LEU A 481 -21.66 -3.13 5.30
C LEU A 481 -20.31 -2.48 4.97
N ALA A 482 -19.49 -3.16 4.18
CA ALA A 482 -18.13 -2.71 3.95
C ALA A 482 -17.64 -2.99 2.52
N THR A 483 -16.65 -2.22 2.06
CA THR A 483 -15.96 -2.40 0.78
C THR A 483 -14.51 -1.93 0.86
N GLY A 484 -13.71 -2.18 -0.17
CA GLY A 484 -12.32 -1.73 -0.26
C GLY A 484 -11.44 -2.34 0.84
N ALA A 485 -10.86 -1.49 1.69
CA ALA A 485 -9.93 -1.92 2.76
C ALA A 485 -10.53 -2.92 3.77
N ALA A 486 -11.84 -3.13 3.77
CA ALA A 486 -12.48 -4.09 4.66
C ALA A 486 -12.30 -5.55 4.22
N TRP A 487 -11.86 -5.79 3.01
CA TRP A 487 -11.51 -7.14 2.54
C TRP A 487 -10.27 -7.70 3.23
N GLU A 488 -9.43 -6.83 3.80
CA GLU A 488 -8.18 -7.21 4.43
C GLU A 488 -7.92 -6.40 5.72
N GLY A 489 -7.24 -7.00 6.67
CA GLY A 489 -6.68 -6.26 7.81
C GLY A 489 -7.62 -5.95 8.96
N PHE A 490 -8.84 -6.48 9.00
CA PHE A 490 -9.72 -6.41 10.15
C PHE A 490 -9.86 -7.77 10.83
N ASP A 491 -9.73 -7.76 12.15
CA ASP A 491 -10.00 -8.91 13.00
C ASP A 491 -11.27 -8.65 13.82
N PHE A 492 -12.20 -9.60 13.80
CA PHE A 492 -13.44 -9.57 14.54
C PHE A 492 -13.49 -10.78 15.47
N PRO A 493 -12.87 -10.69 16.65
CA PRO A 493 -12.79 -11.82 17.57
C PRO A 493 -14.16 -12.17 18.18
N GLY A 494 -14.35 -13.44 18.47
CA GLY A 494 -15.56 -13.97 19.10
C GLY A 494 -16.77 -13.91 18.19
N ASP A 495 -17.94 -13.62 18.78
CA ASP A 495 -19.24 -13.69 18.09
C ASP A 495 -19.62 -12.39 17.35
N CYS A 496 -18.67 -11.44 17.19
CA CYS A 496 -18.96 -10.19 16.48
C CYS A 496 -19.43 -10.41 15.04
N VAL A 497 -18.87 -11.43 14.37
CA VAL A 497 -19.24 -11.83 13.01
C VAL A 497 -19.43 -13.33 12.96
N SER A 498 -20.69 -13.78 12.95
CA SER A 498 -21.06 -15.16 12.71
C SER A 498 -21.59 -15.39 11.29
N LEU A 499 -21.96 -14.32 10.59
CA LEU A 499 -22.41 -14.32 9.21
C LEU A 499 -21.50 -13.44 8.34
N LEU A 500 -20.89 -14.04 7.33
CA LEU A 500 -20.18 -13.33 6.27
C LEU A 500 -20.96 -13.47 4.96
N VAL A 501 -21.34 -12.34 4.36
CA VAL A 501 -22.01 -12.31 3.06
C VAL A 501 -21.09 -11.67 2.02
N ILE A 502 -20.87 -12.35 0.91
CA ILE A 502 -20.11 -11.88 -0.25
C ILE A 502 -21.05 -11.86 -1.47
N PRO A 503 -21.69 -10.73 -1.76
CA PRO A 503 -22.66 -10.65 -2.87
C PRO A 503 -22.05 -10.91 -4.25
N ARG A 504 -20.76 -10.60 -4.40
CA ARG A 504 -20.00 -10.82 -5.62
C ARG A 504 -18.56 -11.17 -5.28
N LEU A 505 -18.01 -12.19 -5.96
CA LEU A 505 -16.60 -12.55 -5.82
C LEU A 505 -15.68 -11.40 -6.27
N PRO A 506 -14.57 -11.15 -5.56
CA PRO A 506 -13.67 -10.01 -5.79
C PRO A 506 -12.72 -10.25 -6.96
N PHE A 507 -13.24 -10.54 -8.14
CA PHE A 507 -12.42 -10.55 -9.35
C PHE A 507 -11.80 -9.17 -9.57
N ALA A 508 -10.52 -9.15 -9.90
CA ALA A 508 -9.82 -7.92 -10.25
C ALA A 508 -10.54 -7.21 -11.41
N TYR A 509 -10.64 -5.88 -11.32
CA TYR A 509 -11.16 -5.08 -12.41
C TYR A 509 -10.20 -5.17 -13.62
N PRO A 510 -10.70 -5.28 -14.85
CA PRO A 510 -9.88 -5.27 -16.05
C PRO A 510 -9.12 -3.94 -16.15
N ASP A 511 -7.83 -3.97 -15.91
CA ASP A 511 -6.91 -2.87 -16.15
C ASP A 511 -6.05 -3.13 -17.40
N ALA A 512 -5.25 -2.15 -17.81
CA ALA A 512 -4.42 -2.26 -19.00
C ALA A 512 -3.39 -3.41 -18.91
N LEU A 513 -2.93 -3.76 -17.71
CA LEU A 513 -2.04 -4.88 -17.49
C LEU A 513 -2.76 -6.21 -17.71
N LYS A 514 -3.97 -6.34 -17.17
CA LYS A 514 -4.81 -7.53 -17.33
C LYS A 514 -5.28 -7.73 -18.78
N GLU A 515 -5.62 -6.65 -19.45
CA GLU A 515 -5.96 -6.70 -20.87
C GLU A 515 -4.78 -7.22 -21.71
N LYS A 516 -3.56 -6.74 -21.46
CA LYS A 516 -2.36 -7.23 -22.14
C LYS A 516 -2.04 -8.67 -21.78
N GLU A 517 -2.15 -9.07 -20.52
CA GLU A 517 -1.96 -10.45 -20.09
C GLU A 517 -3.00 -11.38 -20.75
N ARG A 518 -4.23 -10.89 -20.91
CA ARG A 518 -5.29 -11.64 -21.61
C ARG A 518 -4.95 -11.94 -23.06
N GLU A 519 -4.25 -11.03 -23.75
CA GLU A 519 -3.81 -11.22 -25.16
C GLU A 519 -2.84 -12.40 -25.32
N GLU A 520 -2.14 -12.81 -24.26
CA GLU A 520 -1.22 -13.96 -24.28
C GLU A 520 -1.95 -15.32 -24.26
N TYR A 521 -3.25 -15.33 -23.99
CA TYR A 521 -4.06 -16.55 -23.90
C TYR A 521 -4.95 -16.72 -25.14
N ALA A 522 -5.03 -17.97 -25.63
CA ALA A 522 -5.80 -18.30 -26.83
C ALA A 522 -7.31 -18.09 -26.66
N SER A 523 -7.84 -18.05 -25.43
CA SER A 523 -9.24 -17.79 -25.17
C SER A 523 -9.48 -17.11 -23.82
N LEU A 524 -10.59 -16.37 -23.69
CA LEU A 524 -11.04 -15.79 -22.42
C LEU A 524 -11.20 -16.85 -21.33
N ARG A 525 -11.67 -18.04 -21.66
CA ARG A 525 -11.82 -19.15 -20.69
C ARG A 525 -10.48 -19.57 -20.09
N GLN A 526 -9.43 -19.70 -20.91
CA GLN A 526 -8.10 -20.04 -20.42
C GLN A 526 -7.54 -18.93 -19.53
N PHE A 527 -7.69 -17.67 -19.92
CA PHE A 527 -7.31 -16.54 -19.08
C PHE A 527 -8.03 -16.55 -17.73
N ILE A 528 -9.36 -16.75 -17.72
CA ILE A 528 -10.12 -16.83 -16.48
C ILE A 528 -9.61 -17.97 -15.59
N GLN A 529 -9.38 -19.15 -16.12
CA GLN A 529 -8.93 -20.31 -15.35
C GLN A 529 -7.50 -20.18 -14.82
N ASN A 530 -6.58 -19.61 -15.61
CA ASN A 530 -5.16 -19.60 -15.29
C ASN A 530 -4.70 -18.28 -14.62
N VAL A 531 -5.48 -17.21 -14.72
CA VAL A 531 -5.13 -15.90 -14.18
C VAL A 531 -6.19 -15.37 -13.24
N ALA A 532 -7.41 -15.13 -13.73
CA ALA A 532 -8.41 -14.40 -12.96
C ALA A 532 -8.88 -15.17 -11.71
N VAL A 533 -9.10 -16.48 -11.83
CA VAL A 533 -9.51 -17.33 -10.68
C VAL A 533 -8.36 -17.48 -9.66
N PRO A 534 -7.12 -17.84 -10.05
CA PRO A 534 -5.99 -17.86 -9.11
C PRO A 534 -5.78 -16.54 -8.37
N GLU A 535 -5.85 -15.41 -9.04
CA GLU A 535 -5.71 -14.11 -8.40
C GLU A 535 -6.86 -13.78 -7.45
N MET A 536 -8.07 -14.08 -7.83
CA MET A 536 -9.22 -13.90 -6.96
C MET A 536 -9.09 -14.78 -5.71
N GLN A 537 -8.51 -15.97 -5.81
CA GLN A 537 -8.26 -16.87 -4.68
C GLN A 537 -7.15 -16.34 -3.76
N ILE A 538 -6.08 -15.77 -4.35
CA ILE A 538 -5.00 -15.10 -3.62
C ILE A 538 -5.52 -13.81 -2.97
#